data_fce9fe0e098c4f10bfa4cb4fa3cd83d5
#
_entry.id   fce9fe0e098c4f10bfa4cb4fa3cd83d5
#
_cell.length_a   1.000
_cell.length_b   1.000
_cell.length_c   1.000
_cell.angle_alpha   90.00
_cell.angle_beta   90.00
_cell.angle_gamma   90.00
#
_symmetry.space_group_name_H-M   'P 1'
#
loop_
_entity.id
_entity.type
_entity.pdbx_description
1 polymer ?
#
loop_
_entity_poly.entity_id
_entity_poly.type
_entity_poly.pdbx_seq_one_letter_code
_entity_poly.pdbx_strand_id
1 'polypeptide(L)'
;LILALAANTAFNGFPVLGSILARDGFMPRQLRNRGDRLAFSNGIITLAALAAFLIYIYAANVSALIQLYIIGVFVSFTLSQLGMIRHWNRHLRSERDRRERSRMKRSRVVNFVGFCMTASVLVIVLATKFTHGAWIVCVAMPILYVIMVSIRKHYDRVAVELVAGDTESVTLPSRVHAIVLVSRIHKPTLRALAYARATRP
;
A
#
# COMPACT_ATOMS: atom_id res chain seq x y z
N LEU A 1 -28.97 5.67 -5.43
CA LEU A 1 -28.62 4.24 -5.21
C LEU A 1 -27.28 3.87 -5.83
N ILE A 2 -27.03 4.19 -7.12
CA ILE A 2 -25.77 3.88 -7.85
C ILE A 2 -24.56 4.51 -7.17
N LEU A 3 -24.63 5.79 -6.77
CA LEU A 3 -23.54 6.47 -6.08
C LEU A 3 -23.22 5.86 -4.70
N ALA A 4 -24.25 5.44 -3.97
CA ALA A 4 -24.06 4.74 -2.69
C ALA A 4 -23.38 3.39 -2.87
N LEU A 5 -23.72 2.64 -3.93
CA LEU A 5 -23.08 1.38 -4.27
C LEU A 5 -21.62 1.58 -4.68
N ALA A 6 -21.34 2.61 -5.47
CA ALA A 6 -19.97 2.97 -5.85
C ALA A 6 -19.11 3.35 -4.63
N ALA A 7 -19.66 4.15 -3.72
CA ALA A 7 -18.98 4.50 -2.46
C ALA A 7 -18.69 3.26 -1.61
N ASN A 8 -19.65 2.36 -1.46
CA ASN A 8 -19.46 1.10 -0.72
C ASN A 8 -18.31 0.26 -1.32
N THR A 9 -18.22 0.19 -2.65
CA THR A 9 -17.12 -0.50 -3.33
C THR A 9 -15.76 0.13 -3.03
N ALA A 10 -15.69 1.46 -3.00
CA ALA A 10 -14.47 2.19 -2.68
C ALA A 10 -14.03 1.95 -1.22
N PHE A 11 -14.96 1.96 -0.27
CA PHE A 11 -14.70 1.70 1.14
C PHE A 11 -14.28 0.26 1.44
N ASN A 12 -14.60 -0.68 0.55
CA ASN A 12 -14.07 -2.05 0.61
C ASN A 12 -12.71 -2.18 -0.09
N GLY A 13 -12.60 -1.65 -1.30
CA GLY A 13 -11.42 -1.84 -2.16
C GLY A 13 -10.18 -1.10 -1.67
N PHE A 14 -10.32 0.17 -1.30
CA PHE A 14 -9.20 1.01 -0.91
C PHE A 14 -8.45 0.49 0.34
N PRO A 15 -9.11 0.09 1.43
CA PRO A 15 -8.41 -0.42 2.61
C PRO A 15 -7.65 -1.73 2.33
N VAL A 16 -8.20 -2.60 1.49
CA VAL A 16 -7.53 -3.84 1.06
C VAL A 16 -6.28 -3.50 0.24
N LEU A 17 -6.39 -2.62 -0.75
CA LEU A 17 -5.25 -2.16 -1.55
C LEU A 17 -4.19 -1.47 -0.68
N GLY A 18 -4.61 -0.60 0.23
CA GLY A 18 -3.73 0.06 1.20
C GLY A 18 -2.98 -0.93 2.09
N SER A 19 -3.63 -2.03 2.50
CA SER A 19 -3.01 -3.08 3.29
C SER A 19 -1.94 -3.84 2.50
N ILE A 20 -2.16 -4.09 1.20
CA ILE A 20 -1.19 -4.74 0.30
C ILE A 20 0.03 -3.82 0.13
N LEU A 21 -0.19 -2.54 -0.19
CA LEU A 21 0.90 -1.57 -0.34
C LEU A 21 1.70 -1.37 0.95
N ALA A 22 1.04 -1.46 2.12
CA ALA A 22 1.72 -1.39 3.41
C ALA A 22 2.54 -2.66 3.72
N ARG A 23 2.11 -3.85 3.23
CA ARG A 23 2.91 -5.08 3.29
C ARG A 23 4.16 -4.98 2.42
N ASP A 24 4.03 -4.39 1.25
CA ASP A 24 5.13 -4.18 0.30
C ASP A 24 6.04 -3.00 0.70
N GLY A 25 5.76 -2.31 1.83
CA GLY A 25 6.56 -1.22 2.36
C GLY A 25 6.34 0.13 1.68
N PHE A 26 5.35 0.28 0.80
CA PHE A 26 5.05 1.54 0.12
C PHE A 26 4.10 2.46 0.90
N MET A 27 3.47 1.94 1.96
CA MET A 27 2.56 2.70 2.82
C MET A 27 2.86 2.46 4.30
N PRO A 28 2.39 3.36 5.21
CA PRO A 28 2.58 3.18 6.65
C PRO A 28 2.03 1.85 7.15
N ARG A 29 2.76 1.19 8.05
CA ARG A 29 2.41 -0.12 8.61
C ARG A 29 1.05 -0.14 9.32
N GLN A 30 0.55 1.01 9.79
CA GLN A 30 -0.76 1.14 10.41
C GLN A 30 -1.91 0.71 9.48
N LEU A 31 -1.75 0.84 8.16
CA LEU A 31 -2.74 0.41 7.18
C LEU A 31 -2.77 -1.11 6.98
N ARG A 32 -1.74 -1.82 7.41
CA ARG A 32 -1.65 -3.28 7.34
C ARG A 32 -2.48 -3.98 8.41
N ASN A 33 -2.60 -3.36 9.57
CA ASN A 33 -3.22 -3.98 10.72
C ASN A 33 -4.74 -3.92 10.61
N ARG A 34 -5.39 -5.05 10.90
CA ARG A 34 -6.83 -5.11 11.10
C ARG A 34 -7.14 -4.68 12.53
N GLY A 35 -8.16 -3.83 12.69
CA GLY A 35 -8.68 -3.48 14.02
C GLY A 35 -9.42 -4.63 14.68
N ASP A 36 -9.92 -4.40 15.89
CA ASP A 36 -10.61 -5.39 16.73
C ASP A 36 -11.81 -6.07 16.04
N ARG A 37 -12.44 -5.39 15.09
CA ARG A 37 -13.56 -5.93 14.28
C ARG A 37 -13.10 -6.61 12.98
N LEU A 38 -11.84 -7.01 12.88
CA LEU A 38 -11.23 -7.60 11.68
C LEU A 38 -11.32 -6.74 10.40
N ALA A 39 -11.69 -5.46 10.54
CA ALA A 39 -11.77 -4.49 9.46
C ALA A 39 -10.50 -3.63 9.41
N PHE A 40 -10.17 -3.13 8.23
CA PHE A 40 -9.06 -2.17 8.05
C PHE A 40 -9.50 -0.75 8.42
N SER A 41 -9.81 -0.51 9.71
CA SER A 41 -10.37 0.76 10.21
C SER A 41 -9.54 1.97 9.81
N ASN A 42 -8.22 1.88 9.89
CA ASN A 42 -7.30 2.96 9.49
C ASN A 42 -7.42 3.31 8.00
N GLY A 43 -7.60 2.30 7.13
CA GLY A 43 -7.82 2.52 5.71
C GLY A 43 -9.14 3.23 5.42
N ILE A 44 -10.21 2.84 6.12
CA ILE A 44 -11.53 3.46 6.01
C ILE A 44 -11.47 4.92 6.45
N ILE A 45 -10.86 5.21 7.60
CA ILE A 45 -10.71 6.58 8.12
C ILE A 45 -9.87 7.43 7.17
N THR A 46 -8.77 6.89 6.64
CA THR A 46 -7.92 7.60 5.67
C THR A 46 -8.70 7.95 4.42
N LEU A 47 -9.47 7.00 3.87
CA LEU A 47 -10.30 7.26 2.68
C LEU A 47 -11.37 8.32 2.97
N ALA A 48 -12.06 8.22 4.11
CA ALA A 48 -13.07 9.19 4.51
C ALA A 48 -12.49 10.60 4.67
N ALA A 49 -11.31 10.72 5.30
CA ALA A 49 -10.62 11.99 5.47
C ALA A 49 -10.20 12.60 4.12
N LEU A 50 -9.64 11.79 3.21
CA LEU A 50 -9.28 12.25 1.86
C LEU A 50 -10.51 12.65 1.05
N ALA A 51 -11.60 11.92 1.15
CA ALA A 51 -12.86 12.26 0.47
C ALA A 51 -13.44 13.59 0.99
N ALA A 52 -13.49 13.77 2.32
CA ALA A 52 -13.93 15.00 2.94
C ALA A 52 -13.05 16.21 2.53
N PHE A 53 -11.74 16.01 2.49
CA PHE A 53 -10.78 17.02 2.04
C PHE A 53 -11.01 17.43 0.58
N LEU A 54 -11.25 16.48 -0.32
CA LEU A 54 -11.56 16.77 -1.72
C LEU A 54 -12.88 17.49 -1.87
N ILE A 55 -13.93 17.10 -1.13
CA ILE A 55 -15.23 17.77 -1.14
C ILE A 55 -15.08 19.23 -0.67
N TYR A 56 -14.29 19.46 0.36
CA TYR A 56 -14.02 20.80 0.87
C TYR A 56 -13.29 21.68 -0.15
N ILE A 57 -12.19 21.19 -0.75
CA ILE A 57 -11.40 21.94 -1.74
C ILE A 57 -12.23 22.29 -2.97
N TYR A 58 -13.05 21.36 -3.45
CA TYR A 58 -13.87 21.56 -4.64
C TYR A 58 -15.24 22.18 -4.32
N ALA A 59 -15.46 22.65 -3.08
CA ALA A 59 -16.73 23.26 -2.64
C ALA A 59 -17.95 22.41 -3.05
N ALA A 60 -17.85 21.08 -2.94
CA ALA A 60 -18.85 20.10 -3.33
C ALA A 60 -19.27 20.18 -4.82
N ASN A 61 -18.43 20.72 -5.69
CA ASN A 61 -18.71 20.77 -7.12
C ASN A 61 -18.56 19.37 -7.76
N VAL A 62 -19.70 18.72 -7.98
CA VAL A 62 -19.78 17.35 -8.51
C VAL A 62 -19.11 17.24 -9.89
N SER A 63 -19.29 18.21 -10.76
CA SER A 63 -18.72 18.19 -12.11
C SER A 63 -17.19 18.19 -12.08
N ALA A 64 -16.57 18.97 -11.20
CA ALA A 64 -15.13 19.02 -11.03
C ALA A 64 -14.59 17.73 -10.41
N LEU A 65 -15.29 17.15 -9.44
CA LEU A 65 -14.94 15.87 -8.82
C LEU A 65 -15.04 14.70 -9.80
N ILE A 66 -16.04 14.68 -10.68
CA ILE A 66 -16.16 13.67 -11.75
C ILE A 66 -14.98 13.78 -12.73
N GLN A 67 -14.56 14.98 -13.10
CA GLN A 67 -13.40 15.15 -13.98
C GLN A 67 -12.10 14.64 -13.35
N LEU A 68 -11.89 14.94 -12.06
CA LEU A 68 -10.77 14.40 -11.29
C LEU A 68 -10.79 12.87 -11.27
N TYR A 69 -11.96 12.27 -11.03
CA TYR A 69 -12.16 10.82 -11.03
C TYR A 69 -11.81 10.21 -12.39
N ILE A 70 -12.32 10.75 -13.50
CA ILE A 70 -12.07 10.22 -14.85
C ILE A 70 -10.56 10.19 -15.14
N ILE A 71 -9.83 11.25 -14.83
CA ILE A 71 -8.38 11.31 -15.05
C ILE A 71 -7.68 10.26 -14.19
N GLY A 72 -8.03 10.16 -12.91
CA GLY A 72 -7.46 9.15 -12.00
C GLY A 72 -7.66 7.71 -12.49
N VAL A 73 -8.84 7.40 -13.02
CA VAL A 73 -9.15 6.08 -13.59
C VAL A 73 -8.30 5.79 -14.82
N PHE A 74 -8.21 6.72 -15.77
CA PHE A 74 -7.40 6.50 -16.99
C PHE A 74 -5.90 6.45 -16.69
N VAL A 75 -5.39 7.21 -15.73
CA VAL A 75 -4.01 7.08 -15.23
C VAL A 75 -3.79 5.68 -14.66
N SER A 76 -4.69 5.21 -13.80
CA SER A 76 -4.62 3.88 -13.20
C SER A 76 -4.60 2.76 -14.25
N PHE A 77 -5.50 2.82 -15.22
CA PHE A 77 -5.55 1.84 -16.31
C PHE A 77 -4.28 1.88 -17.17
N THR A 78 -3.81 3.05 -17.54
CA THR A 78 -2.59 3.20 -18.34
C THR A 78 -1.37 2.65 -17.61
N LEU A 79 -1.21 2.95 -16.32
CA LEU A 79 -0.12 2.42 -15.49
C LEU A 79 -0.23 0.91 -15.29
N SER A 80 -1.44 0.38 -15.13
CA SER A 80 -1.69 -1.06 -15.01
C SER A 80 -1.26 -1.80 -16.28
N GLN A 81 -1.67 -1.31 -17.47
CA GLN A 81 -1.26 -1.89 -18.75
C GLN A 81 0.26 -1.83 -18.95
N LEU A 82 0.89 -0.70 -18.60
CA LEU A 82 2.35 -0.55 -18.66
C LEU A 82 3.06 -1.53 -17.70
N GLY A 83 2.51 -1.70 -16.50
CA GLY A 83 2.99 -2.67 -15.51
C GLY A 83 2.96 -4.10 -16.05
N MET A 84 1.84 -4.49 -16.69
CA MET A 84 1.70 -5.80 -17.31
C MET A 84 2.64 -6.01 -18.48
N ILE A 85 2.88 -5.01 -19.32
CA ILE A 85 3.87 -5.09 -20.40
C ILE A 85 5.28 -5.37 -19.82
N ARG A 86 5.66 -4.65 -18.75
CA ARG A 86 6.94 -4.86 -18.07
C ARG A 86 7.02 -6.24 -17.42
N HIS A 87 5.93 -6.71 -16.84
CA HIS A 87 5.83 -8.04 -16.26
C HIS A 87 6.08 -9.13 -17.31
N TRP A 88 5.37 -9.09 -18.43
CA TRP A 88 5.56 -10.04 -19.53
C TRP A 88 6.97 -9.97 -20.14
N ASN A 89 7.54 -8.77 -20.28
CA ASN A 89 8.91 -8.61 -20.76
C ASN A 89 9.94 -9.29 -19.85
N ARG A 90 9.73 -9.22 -18.51
CA ARG A 90 10.60 -9.88 -17.54
C ARG A 90 10.48 -11.40 -17.62
N HIS A 91 9.25 -11.92 -17.64
CA HIS A 91 9.01 -13.37 -17.71
C HIS A 91 9.46 -13.97 -19.04
N LEU A 92 9.29 -13.27 -20.16
CA LEU A 92 9.78 -13.75 -21.48
C LEU A 92 11.30 -13.94 -21.54
N ARG A 93 12.07 -13.30 -20.65
CA ARG A 93 13.54 -13.47 -20.59
C ARG A 93 13.95 -14.77 -19.90
N SER A 94 13.15 -15.26 -18.95
CA SER A 94 13.45 -16.46 -18.16
C SER A 94 12.77 -17.73 -18.68
N GLU A 95 11.68 -17.59 -19.44
CA GLU A 95 10.90 -18.73 -19.94
C GLU A 95 11.54 -19.40 -21.16
N ARG A 96 11.68 -20.72 -21.12
CA ARG A 96 12.26 -21.54 -22.19
C ARG A 96 11.24 -22.29 -23.03
N ASP A 97 10.04 -22.55 -22.49
CA ASP A 97 8.99 -23.27 -23.19
C ASP A 97 8.39 -22.42 -24.33
N ARG A 98 8.41 -22.96 -25.53
CA ARG A 98 7.91 -22.29 -26.74
C ARG A 98 6.41 -21.97 -26.65
N ARG A 99 5.63 -22.87 -26.08
CA ARG A 99 4.16 -22.74 -25.96
C ARG A 99 3.78 -21.60 -24.98
N GLU A 100 4.40 -21.56 -23.83
CA GLU A 100 4.21 -20.51 -22.85
C GLU A 100 4.72 -19.15 -23.35
N ARG A 101 5.86 -19.12 -24.04
CA ARG A 101 6.36 -17.89 -24.67
C ARG A 101 5.39 -17.30 -25.71
N SER A 102 4.73 -18.14 -26.50
CA SER A 102 3.73 -17.69 -27.49
C SER A 102 2.52 -17.06 -26.79
N ARG A 103 2.03 -17.69 -25.73
CA ARG A 103 0.94 -17.17 -24.89
C ARG A 103 1.30 -15.83 -24.27
N MET A 104 2.49 -15.72 -23.67
CA MET A 104 2.99 -14.48 -23.05
C MET A 104 3.15 -13.34 -24.06
N LYS A 105 3.64 -13.64 -25.29
CA LYS A 105 3.73 -12.65 -26.38
C LYS A 105 2.35 -12.12 -26.77
N ARG A 106 1.35 -12.99 -26.90
CA ARG A 106 -0.04 -12.58 -27.19
C ARG A 106 -0.60 -11.70 -26.08
N SER A 107 -0.43 -12.09 -24.81
CA SER A 107 -0.86 -11.28 -23.66
C SER A 107 -0.17 -9.92 -23.63
N ARG A 108 1.11 -9.85 -23.95
CA ARG A 108 1.85 -8.59 -24.05
C ARG A 108 1.29 -7.68 -25.16
N VAL A 109 0.95 -8.22 -26.32
CA VAL A 109 0.36 -7.45 -27.41
C VAL A 109 -1.01 -6.91 -27.03
N VAL A 110 -1.86 -7.72 -26.39
CA VAL A 110 -3.17 -7.25 -25.88
C VAL A 110 -3.01 -6.11 -24.88
N ASN A 111 -2.09 -6.25 -23.92
CA ASN A 111 -1.80 -5.17 -22.94
C ASN A 111 -1.20 -3.92 -23.62
N PHE A 112 -0.40 -4.08 -24.70
CA PHE A 112 0.14 -2.96 -25.44
C PHE A 112 -0.96 -2.20 -26.20
N VAL A 113 -1.89 -2.89 -26.84
CA VAL A 113 -3.06 -2.27 -27.48
C VAL A 113 -3.91 -1.55 -26.43
N GLY A 114 -4.19 -2.20 -25.28
CA GLY A 114 -4.89 -1.58 -24.16
C GLY A 114 -4.18 -0.34 -23.65
N PHE A 115 -2.85 -0.36 -23.55
CA PHE A 115 -2.04 0.80 -23.17
C PHE A 115 -2.20 1.96 -24.17
N CYS A 116 -2.08 1.69 -25.47
CA CYS A 116 -2.23 2.73 -26.49
C CYS A 116 -3.62 3.38 -26.43
N MET A 117 -4.67 2.57 -26.27
CA MET A 117 -6.05 3.08 -26.17
C MET A 117 -6.25 3.94 -24.93
N THR A 118 -5.87 3.44 -23.75
CA THR A 118 -6.05 4.18 -22.48
C THR A 118 -5.15 5.42 -22.42
N ALA A 119 -3.93 5.36 -22.95
CA ALA A 119 -3.03 6.50 -23.03
C ALA A 119 -3.55 7.59 -23.98
N SER A 120 -4.10 7.21 -25.14
CA SER A 120 -4.70 8.16 -26.07
C SER A 120 -5.88 8.91 -25.44
N VAL A 121 -6.77 8.17 -24.76
CA VAL A 121 -7.91 8.82 -24.05
C VAL A 121 -7.38 9.71 -22.92
N LEU A 122 -6.38 9.26 -22.16
CA LEU A 122 -5.78 10.06 -21.09
C LEU A 122 -5.22 11.39 -21.63
N VAL A 123 -4.48 11.35 -22.75
CA VAL A 123 -3.92 12.56 -23.38
C VAL A 123 -5.03 13.51 -23.82
N ILE A 124 -6.09 13.00 -24.47
CA ILE A 124 -7.23 13.81 -24.92
C ILE A 124 -7.93 14.45 -23.71
N VAL A 125 -8.24 13.67 -22.68
CA VAL A 125 -8.91 14.18 -21.47
C VAL A 125 -8.03 15.20 -20.75
N LEU A 126 -6.72 14.96 -20.66
CA LEU A 126 -5.79 15.92 -20.07
C LEU A 126 -5.75 17.24 -20.86
N ALA A 127 -5.65 17.17 -22.19
CA ALA A 127 -5.60 18.36 -23.04
C ALA A 127 -6.89 19.16 -22.98
N THR A 128 -8.05 18.49 -22.99
CA THR A 128 -9.36 19.16 -23.00
C THR A 128 -9.79 19.69 -21.64
N LYS A 129 -9.33 19.09 -20.55
CA LYS A 129 -9.74 19.41 -19.18
C LYS A 129 -8.65 20.05 -18.33
N PHE A 130 -7.50 20.36 -18.91
CA PHE A 130 -6.35 20.92 -18.20
C PHE A 130 -6.71 22.18 -17.40
N THR A 131 -7.40 23.10 -18.00
CA THR A 131 -7.85 24.36 -17.37
C THR A 131 -8.96 24.18 -16.33
N HIS A 132 -9.64 23.02 -16.33
CA HIS A 132 -10.75 22.70 -15.41
C HIS A 132 -10.33 21.84 -14.23
N GLY A 133 -9.04 21.85 -13.87
CA GLY A 133 -8.53 21.16 -12.66
C GLY A 133 -7.76 19.87 -12.92
N ALA A 134 -7.59 19.45 -14.18
CA ALA A 134 -6.78 18.25 -14.50
C ALA A 134 -5.31 18.39 -14.09
N TRP A 135 -4.76 19.60 -14.04
CA TRP A 135 -3.40 19.88 -13.59
C TRP A 135 -3.12 19.39 -12.17
N ILE A 136 -4.15 19.37 -11.29
CA ILE A 136 -4.02 18.89 -9.91
C ILE A 136 -3.59 17.42 -9.89
N VAL A 137 -4.13 16.58 -10.78
CA VAL A 137 -3.74 15.18 -10.88
C VAL A 137 -2.28 15.04 -11.33
N CYS A 138 -1.86 15.90 -12.27
CA CYS A 138 -0.47 15.90 -12.75
C CYS A 138 0.54 16.26 -11.67
N VAL A 139 0.14 17.04 -10.65
CA VAL A 139 0.96 17.38 -9.50
C VAL A 139 0.82 16.34 -8.37
N ALA A 140 -0.41 15.90 -8.09
CA ALA A 140 -0.69 14.97 -7.01
C ALA A 140 -0.05 13.59 -7.23
N MET A 141 -0.06 13.07 -8.47
CA MET A 141 0.51 11.75 -8.77
C MET A 141 2.02 11.64 -8.52
N PRO A 142 2.88 12.55 -9.02
CA PRO A 142 4.30 12.55 -8.66
C PRO A 142 4.54 12.72 -7.17
N ILE A 143 3.77 13.57 -6.49
CA ILE A 143 3.88 13.76 -5.03
C ILE A 143 3.60 12.44 -4.30
N LEU A 144 2.49 11.78 -4.61
CA LEU A 144 2.14 10.49 -4.04
C LEU A 144 3.22 9.43 -4.32
N TYR A 145 3.74 9.40 -5.55
CA TYR A 145 4.83 8.49 -5.91
C TYR A 145 6.08 8.73 -5.08
N VAL A 146 6.50 10.00 -4.93
CA VAL A 146 7.66 10.38 -4.10
C VAL A 146 7.46 9.98 -2.64
N ILE A 147 6.26 10.22 -2.08
CA ILE A 147 5.91 9.81 -0.71
C ILE A 147 6.04 8.29 -0.56
N MET A 148 5.46 7.51 -1.49
CA MET A 148 5.51 6.04 -1.44
C MET A 148 6.94 5.51 -1.52
N VAL A 149 7.75 6.05 -2.43
CA VAL A 149 9.16 5.67 -2.57
C VAL A 149 9.99 6.08 -1.35
N SER A 150 9.70 7.25 -0.76
CA SER A 150 10.37 7.73 0.47
C SER A 150 10.07 6.81 1.64
N ILE A 151 8.82 6.42 1.82
CA ILE A 151 8.40 5.46 2.87
C ILE A 151 9.15 4.12 2.68
N ARG A 152 9.21 3.61 1.47
CA ARG A 152 9.93 2.36 1.17
C ARG A 152 11.41 2.47 1.48
N LYS A 153 12.08 3.53 1.02
CA LYS A 153 13.50 3.77 1.32
C LYS A 153 13.77 3.87 2.83
N HIS A 154 12.85 4.47 3.58
CA HIS A 154 12.95 4.54 5.03
C HIS A 154 12.91 3.14 5.65
N TYR A 155 11.95 2.29 5.26
CA TYR A 155 11.86 0.92 5.77
C TYR A 155 13.05 0.05 5.36
N ASP A 156 13.54 0.19 4.13
CA ASP A 156 14.72 -0.54 3.66
C ASP A 156 15.97 -0.14 4.45
N ARG A 157 16.14 1.16 4.76
CA ARG A 157 17.23 1.66 5.62
C ARG A 157 17.17 1.08 7.02
N VAL A 158 15.99 1.16 7.67
CA VAL A 158 15.78 0.59 9.00
C VAL A 158 16.03 -0.92 9.00
N ALA A 159 15.62 -1.63 7.95
CA ALA A 159 15.89 -3.05 7.84
C ALA A 159 17.40 -3.37 7.79
N VAL A 160 18.17 -2.56 7.07
CA VAL A 160 19.64 -2.72 7.00
C VAL A 160 20.31 -2.38 8.34
N GLU A 161 19.84 -1.34 9.02
CA GLU A 161 20.37 -0.93 10.33
C GLU A 161 20.08 -1.96 11.44
N LEU A 162 19.00 -2.74 11.29
CA LEU A 162 18.61 -3.78 12.24
C LEU A 162 19.25 -5.15 11.97
N VAL A 163 19.99 -5.30 10.88
CA VAL A 163 20.76 -6.52 10.65
C VAL A 163 21.90 -6.54 11.66
N ALA A 164 21.89 -7.51 12.58
CA ALA A 164 22.98 -7.74 13.51
C ALA A 164 24.27 -7.99 12.69
N GLY A 165 25.28 -7.14 12.86
CA GLY A 165 26.59 -7.35 12.25
C GLY A 165 27.20 -8.63 12.83
N ASP A 166 27.89 -9.40 11.99
CA ASP A 166 28.62 -10.63 12.39
C ASP A 166 29.65 -10.41 13.52
N THR A 167 29.90 -9.15 13.89
CA THR A 167 30.88 -8.73 14.90
C THR A 167 30.25 -8.34 16.25
N GLU A 168 28.94 -8.22 16.37
CA GLU A 168 28.31 -8.09 17.68
C GLU A 168 28.28 -9.47 18.34
N SER A 169 29.39 -9.81 19.02
CA SER A 169 29.38 -10.88 20.00
C SER A 169 28.30 -10.53 21.01
N VAL A 170 27.18 -11.25 20.95
CA VAL A 170 26.16 -11.19 22.00
C VAL A 170 26.84 -11.78 23.25
N THR A 171 27.55 -10.92 23.98
CA THR A 171 28.03 -11.27 25.31
C THR A 171 26.77 -11.50 26.15
N LEU A 172 26.51 -12.76 26.47
CA LEU A 172 25.43 -13.10 27.37
C LEU A 172 25.64 -12.33 28.68
N PRO A 173 24.60 -11.66 29.20
CA PRO A 173 24.71 -10.93 30.46
C PRO A 173 25.19 -11.90 31.55
N SER A 174 26.20 -11.48 32.32
CA SER A 174 26.80 -12.26 33.38
C SER A 174 25.83 -12.59 34.52
N ARG A 175 24.66 -11.95 34.54
CA ARG A 175 23.56 -12.20 35.48
C ARG A 175 22.22 -12.12 34.77
N VAL A 176 21.38 -13.13 34.99
CA VAL A 176 19.98 -13.11 34.54
C VAL A 176 19.10 -12.52 35.62
N HIS A 177 18.40 -11.43 35.31
CA HIS A 177 17.42 -10.84 36.20
C HIS A 177 16.01 -11.19 35.68
N ALA A 178 15.25 -11.92 36.52
CA ALA A 178 13.84 -12.19 36.21
C ALA A 178 12.97 -11.04 36.76
N ILE A 179 12.26 -10.34 35.87
CA ILE A 179 11.30 -9.29 36.23
C ILE A 179 9.90 -9.89 36.13
N VAL A 180 9.20 -9.99 37.27
CA VAL A 180 7.82 -10.46 37.33
C VAL A 180 6.89 -9.24 37.50
N LEU A 181 6.10 -8.96 36.45
CA LEU A 181 5.12 -7.89 36.49
C LEU A 181 3.90 -8.34 37.30
N VAL A 182 3.61 -7.62 38.39
CA VAL A 182 2.54 -7.98 39.34
C VAL A 182 1.60 -6.79 39.54
N SER A 183 0.33 -6.95 39.23
CA SER A 183 -0.70 -5.95 39.55
C SER A 183 -1.25 -6.11 40.97
N ARG A 184 -1.30 -7.33 41.50
CA ARG A 184 -1.72 -7.66 42.89
C ARG A 184 -1.11 -8.99 43.31
N ILE A 185 -0.91 -9.17 44.63
CA ILE A 185 -0.38 -10.43 45.18
C ILE A 185 -1.52 -11.45 45.31
N HIS A 186 -1.54 -12.41 44.37
CA HIS A 186 -2.48 -13.53 44.36
C HIS A 186 -1.75 -14.86 44.30
N LYS A 187 -2.47 -15.97 44.53
CA LYS A 187 -1.89 -17.35 44.40
C LYS A 187 -1.13 -17.58 43.08
N PRO A 188 -1.59 -17.11 41.88
CA PRO A 188 -0.82 -17.18 40.65
C PRO A 188 0.51 -16.43 40.68
N THR A 189 0.54 -15.27 41.33
CA THR A 189 1.75 -14.45 41.50
C THR A 189 2.81 -15.17 42.34
N LEU A 190 2.40 -15.80 43.44
CA LEU A 190 3.32 -16.60 44.26
C LEU A 190 3.91 -17.79 43.50
N ARG A 191 3.12 -18.43 42.64
CA ARG A 191 3.59 -19.49 41.74
C ARG A 191 4.59 -18.98 40.70
N ALA A 192 4.33 -17.83 40.09
CA ALA A 192 5.25 -17.19 39.16
C ALA A 192 6.58 -16.79 39.82
N LEU A 193 6.53 -16.28 41.04
CA LEU A 193 7.71 -15.96 41.83
C LEU A 193 8.51 -17.23 42.22
N ALA A 194 7.81 -18.30 42.59
CA ALA A 194 8.45 -19.60 42.89
C ALA A 194 9.13 -20.15 41.61
N TYR A 195 8.49 -20.08 40.48
CA TYR A 195 9.08 -20.49 39.18
C TYR A 195 10.29 -19.62 38.82
N ALA A 196 10.20 -18.30 38.94
CA ALA A 196 11.30 -17.39 38.68
C ALA A 196 12.50 -17.64 39.61
N ARG A 197 12.24 -18.06 40.84
CA ARG A 197 13.28 -18.50 41.81
C ARG A 197 13.90 -19.86 41.43
N ALA A 198 13.10 -20.76 40.90
CA ALA A 198 13.55 -22.11 40.50
C ALA A 198 14.39 -22.09 39.21
N THR A 199 14.18 -21.10 38.35
CA THR A 199 14.94 -20.89 37.11
C THR A 199 16.24 -20.10 37.32
N ARG A 200 16.80 -20.16 38.53
CA ARG A 200 18.12 -19.56 38.84
C ARG A 200 19.14 -19.92 37.78
N PRO A 201 19.87 -18.92 37.25
CA PRO A 201 21.12 -19.18 36.54
C PRO A 201 22.19 -19.60 37.50
#